data_2f104c6bb066702f56da6182a7999f78
#
_entry.id   2f104c6bb066702f56da6182a7999f78
#
_cell.length_a   1.000
_cell.length_b   1.000
_cell.length_c   1.000
_cell.angle_alpha   90.00
_cell.angle_beta   90.00
_cell.angle_gamma   90.00
#
_symmetry.space_group_name_H-M   'P 1'
#
loop_
_entity.id
_entity.type
_entity.pdbx_description
1 polymer ?
#
loop_
_entity_poly.entity_id
_entity_poly.type
_entity_poly.pdbx_seq_one_letter_code
_entity_poly.pdbx_strand_id
1 'polypeptide(L)'
;GNTFIKIFEEEAKRLGNFQYLAQGTLYPDVIESISFKGGPSAVIKSHHNVGGLPEKMHLKLVEPLRELFKDEVRKLGREIGLPDTMIQRQPFPGPGLAIRILGNVTKDRLKILREADKIILEEVKTANLYNKLWQSFAVLLPVKTVGVMGDARTYENVVAIRAVTSTDGMTADWAHLPYELLAQFSNRIINEVKGVNRVVYDISSKPPGTIEWE
;
A
#
# COMPACT_ATOMS: atom_id res chain seq x y z
N GLY A 1 7.43 13.01 8.76
CA GLY A 1 7.98 12.74 10.09
C GLY A 1 7.54 13.80 11.09
N ASN A 2 8.03 15.03 10.98
CA ASN A 2 7.81 16.10 11.97
C ASN A 2 6.34 16.40 12.28
N THR A 3 5.48 16.49 11.26
CA THR A 3 4.04 16.73 11.43
C THR A 3 3.37 15.59 12.20
N PHE A 4 3.78 14.36 11.93
CA PHE A 4 3.27 13.16 12.60
C PHE A 4 3.60 13.18 14.09
N ILE A 5 4.86 13.45 14.45
CA ILE A 5 5.29 13.53 15.85
C ILE A 5 4.60 14.67 16.57
N LYS A 6 4.46 15.85 15.95
CA LYS A 6 3.74 16.99 16.54
C LYS A 6 2.29 16.61 16.90
N ILE A 7 1.57 15.95 16.00
CA ILE A 7 0.20 15.48 16.25
C ILE A 7 0.17 14.46 17.40
N PHE A 8 1.13 13.52 17.43
CA PHE A 8 1.23 12.55 18.52
C PHE A 8 1.49 13.21 19.86
N GLU A 9 2.37 14.20 19.94
CA GLU A 9 2.63 14.95 21.18
C GLU A 9 1.42 15.78 21.63
N GLU A 10 0.71 16.40 20.69
CA GLU A 10 -0.53 17.14 20.97
C GLU A 10 -1.62 16.21 21.52
N GLU A 11 -1.84 15.06 20.88
CA GLU A 11 -2.82 14.08 21.34
C GLU A 11 -2.41 13.40 22.65
N ALA A 12 -1.13 13.11 22.85
CA ALA A 12 -0.63 12.56 24.10
C ALA A 12 -0.89 13.50 25.28
N LYS A 13 -0.68 14.81 25.09
CA LYS A 13 -1.01 15.83 26.10
C LYS A 13 -2.51 15.91 26.39
N ARG A 14 -3.35 15.77 25.35
CA ARG A 14 -4.81 15.80 25.48
C ARG A 14 -5.37 14.58 26.22
N LEU A 15 -4.79 13.41 25.98
CA LEU A 15 -5.28 12.13 26.51
C LEU A 15 -4.69 11.78 27.88
N GLY A 16 -3.54 12.36 28.26
CA GLY A 16 -2.90 12.12 29.55
C GLY A 16 -1.39 12.34 29.50
N ASN A 17 -0.70 11.94 30.56
CA ASN A 17 0.74 12.14 30.72
C ASN A 17 1.51 10.90 30.26
N PHE A 18 1.52 10.64 28.94
CA PHE A 18 2.25 9.50 28.37
C PHE A 18 3.75 9.81 28.29
N GLN A 19 4.56 8.80 28.60
CA GLN A 19 6.02 8.90 28.58
C GLN A 19 6.64 8.15 27.39
N TYR A 20 5.89 7.26 26.74
CA TYR A 20 6.40 6.38 25.72
C TYR A 20 5.53 6.44 24.44
N LEU A 21 6.22 6.31 23.30
CA LEU A 21 5.63 6.09 22.00
C LEU A 21 6.05 4.70 21.49
N ALA A 22 5.06 3.80 21.35
CA ALA A 22 5.31 2.50 20.76
C ALA A 22 5.33 2.59 19.23
N GLN A 23 6.36 2.03 18.61
CA GLN A 23 6.50 1.93 17.16
C GLN A 23 6.67 0.48 16.72
N GLY A 24 6.06 0.11 15.60
CA GLY A 24 6.20 -1.19 14.96
C GLY A 24 7.38 -1.28 13.98
N THR A 25 8.48 -0.61 14.27
CA THR A 25 9.71 -0.69 13.47
C THR A 25 10.19 -2.12 13.37
N LEU A 26 10.53 -2.58 12.16
CA LEU A 26 11.08 -3.90 11.88
C LEU A 26 12.57 -3.82 11.55
N TYR A 27 13.27 -4.94 11.64
CA TYR A 27 14.70 -5.01 11.32
C TYR A 27 15.02 -4.57 9.88
N PRO A 28 14.26 -4.93 8.83
CA PRO A 28 14.47 -4.40 7.49
C PRO A 28 14.38 -2.87 7.41
N ASP A 29 13.47 -2.22 8.17
CA ASP A 29 13.36 -0.77 8.21
C ASP A 29 14.63 -0.12 8.77
N VAL A 30 15.26 -0.76 9.75
CA VAL A 30 16.53 -0.31 10.34
C VAL A 30 17.67 -0.41 9.33
N ILE A 31 17.80 -1.55 8.65
CA ILE A 31 18.89 -1.79 7.68
C ILE A 31 18.77 -0.83 6.49
N GLU A 32 17.56 -0.65 5.96
CA GLU A 32 17.29 0.23 4.81
C GLU A 32 17.49 1.72 5.14
N SER A 33 17.43 2.10 6.43
CA SER A 33 17.63 3.47 6.91
C SER A 33 19.10 3.81 7.14
N ILE A 34 19.95 2.80 7.34
CA ILE A 34 21.39 2.99 7.54
C ILE A 34 22.06 2.93 6.16
N SER A 35 22.44 4.10 5.63
CA SER A 35 23.32 4.18 4.46
C SER A 35 24.63 3.48 4.77
N PHE A 36 24.82 2.27 4.25
CA PHE A 36 26.11 1.59 4.28
C PHE A 36 27.09 2.36 3.40
N LYS A 37 28.04 3.07 4.03
CA LYS A 37 29.14 3.82 3.41
C LYS A 37 28.72 5.08 2.64
N GLY A 38 28.77 6.24 3.26
CA GLY A 38 29.21 7.58 2.78
C GLY A 38 29.21 7.90 1.28
N GLY A 39 28.38 7.28 0.47
CA GLY A 39 28.24 7.52 -0.97
C GLY A 39 26.91 8.21 -1.26
N PRO A 40 26.75 8.82 -2.46
CA PRO A 40 25.54 9.54 -2.87
C PRO A 40 24.37 8.61 -3.23
N SER A 41 24.31 7.39 -2.71
CA SER A 41 23.14 6.55 -2.84
C SER A 41 22.02 7.17 -2.02
N ALA A 42 21.00 7.68 -2.71
CA ALA A 42 19.80 8.23 -2.15
C ALA A 42 19.26 7.31 -1.04
N VAL A 43 18.87 7.92 0.09
CA VAL A 43 18.11 7.25 1.15
C VAL A 43 16.86 6.67 0.48
N ILE A 44 16.84 5.36 0.26
CA ILE A 44 15.84 4.69 -0.58
C ILE A 44 14.43 4.78 0.04
N LYS A 45 14.34 5.02 1.35
CA LYS A 45 13.05 5.19 2.04
C LYS A 45 13.16 6.26 3.14
N SER A 46 12.71 7.47 2.83
CA SER A 46 12.58 8.57 3.80
C SER A 46 11.28 8.53 4.63
N HIS A 47 10.39 7.61 4.36
CA HIS A 47 9.05 7.54 4.98
C HIS A 47 8.96 6.57 6.16
N HIS A 48 9.98 5.75 6.41
CA HIS A 48 10.11 5.02 7.66
C HIS A 48 10.65 5.98 8.73
N ASN A 49 10.00 6.03 9.90
CA ASN A 49 10.40 6.92 11.01
C ASN A 49 11.75 6.53 11.66
N VAL A 50 12.51 5.63 11.06
CA VAL A 50 13.86 5.26 11.49
C VAL A 50 14.83 6.32 11.01
N GLY A 51 15.42 7.08 11.93
CA GLY A 51 16.32 8.20 11.63
C GLY A 51 15.63 9.50 11.19
N GLY A 52 14.31 9.52 11.05
CA GLY A 52 13.52 10.71 10.68
C GLY A 52 12.76 11.35 11.85
N LEU A 53 12.98 10.88 13.07
CA LEU A 53 12.38 11.45 14.28
C LEU A 53 13.15 12.70 14.72
N PRO A 54 12.49 13.74 15.27
CA PRO A 54 13.15 14.90 15.84
C PRO A 54 14.13 14.50 16.95
N GLU A 55 15.32 15.09 16.97
CA GLU A 55 16.30 14.87 18.05
C GLU A 55 15.77 15.23 19.45
N LYS A 56 14.80 16.15 19.51
CA LYS A 56 14.11 16.56 20.74
C LYS A 56 12.67 16.11 20.68
N MET A 57 12.41 14.89 21.09
CA MET A 57 11.06 14.34 21.30
C MET A 57 10.85 14.11 22.81
N HIS A 58 9.69 14.52 23.31
CA HIS A 58 9.36 14.34 24.73
C HIS A 58 8.99 12.89 25.08
N LEU A 59 8.58 12.10 24.07
CA LEU A 59 8.21 10.70 24.25
C LEU A 59 9.42 9.78 24.02
N LYS A 60 9.62 8.83 24.90
CA LYS A 60 10.62 7.76 24.73
C LYS A 60 10.10 6.69 23.78
N LEU A 61 10.93 6.23 22.87
CA LEU A 61 10.55 5.16 21.94
C LEU A 61 10.57 3.79 22.61
N VAL A 62 9.58 2.98 22.26
CA VAL A 62 9.52 1.55 22.54
C VAL A 62 9.30 0.82 21.23
N GLU A 63 10.28 0.07 20.80
CA GLU A 63 10.29 -0.62 19.49
C GLU A 63 10.48 -2.14 19.69
N PRO A 64 9.46 -2.85 20.16
CA PRO A 64 9.58 -4.25 20.59
C PRO A 64 9.85 -5.21 19.43
N LEU A 65 9.65 -4.80 18.18
CA LEU A 65 9.82 -5.63 16.98
C LEU A 65 11.07 -5.28 16.18
N ARG A 66 11.92 -4.37 16.68
CA ARG A 66 13.04 -3.78 15.96
C ARG A 66 14.08 -4.78 15.42
N GLU A 67 14.22 -5.92 16.08
CA GLU A 67 15.18 -6.97 15.73
C GLU A 67 14.55 -8.14 14.94
N LEU A 68 13.25 -8.03 14.61
CA LEU A 68 12.50 -9.09 13.95
C LEU A 68 12.28 -8.82 12.47
N PHE A 69 12.34 -9.87 11.67
CA PHE A 69 11.84 -9.86 10.30
C PHE A 69 10.33 -10.01 10.26
N LYS A 70 9.73 -9.65 9.14
CA LYS A 70 8.27 -9.63 8.96
C LYS A 70 7.62 -10.99 9.14
N ASP A 71 8.28 -12.07 8.73
CA ASP A 71 7.81 -13.43 8.90
C ASP A 71 7.86 -13.87 10.36
N GLU A 72 8.87 -13.44 11.12
CA GLU A 72 8.98 -13.69 12.57
C GLU A 72 7.89 -12.93 13.33
N VAL A 73 7.62 -11.67 12.97
CA VAL A 73 6.50 -10.89 13.54
C VAL A 73 5.16 -11.56 13.27
N ARG A 74 4.96 -12.15 12.09
CA ARG A 74 3.76 -12.93 11.78
C ARG A 74 3.65 -14.20 12.63
N LYS A 75 4.77 -14.90 12.89
CA LYS A 75 4.80 -16.05 13.81
C LYS A 75 4.44 -15.61 15.23
N LEU A 76 5.10 -14.55 15.72
CA LEU A 76 4.80 -13.98 17.03
C LEU A 76 3.32 -13.59 17.15
N GLY A 77 2.76 -12.95 16.11
CA GLY A 77 1.35 -12.61 16.08
C GLY A 77 0.42 -13.81 16.28
N ARG A 78 0.73 -14.96 15.67
CA ARG A 78 -0.04 -16.21 15.89
C ARG A 78 0.09 -16.72 17.31
N GLU A 79 1.30 -16.73 17.86
CA GLU A 79 1.57 -17.18 19.24
C GLU A 79 0.81 -16.36 20.27
N ILE A 80 0.65 -15.04 20.05
CA ILE A 80 -0.13 -14.18 20.95
C ILE A 80 -1.64 -14.14 20.61
N GLY A 81 -2.11 -15.00 19.68
CA GLY A 81 -3.52 -15.20 19.39
C GLY A 81 -4.16 -14.18 18.46
N LEU A 82 -3.39 -13.44 17.65
CA LEU A 82 -3.97 -12.56 16.65
C LEU A 82 -4.65 -13.38 15.53
N PRO A 83 -5.81 -12.95 15.02
CA PRO A 83 -6.49 -13.66 13.95
C PRO A 83 -5.69 -13.60 12.63
N ASP A 84 -5.72 -14.68 11.85
CA ASP A 84 -4.99 -14.79 10.58
C ASP A 84 -5.36 -13.67 9.58
N THR A 85 -6.57 -13.16 9.62
CA THR A 85 -7.00 -12.01 8.79
C THR A 85 -6.20 -10.73 9.06
N MET A 86 -5.66 -10.56 10.26
CA MET A 86 -4.75 -9.46 10.59
C MET A 86 -3.31 -9.79 10.22
N ILE A 87 -2.87 -11.00 10.55
CA ILE A 87 -1.49 -11.46 10.36
C ILE A 87 -1.12 -11.53 8.87
N GLN A 88 -2.03 -12.04 8.05
CA GLN A 88 -1.81 -12.24 6.60
C GLN A 88 -2.22 -11.03 5.76
N ARG A 89 -2.53 -9.90 6.39
CA ARG A 89 -2.86 -8.69 5.65
C ARG A 89 -1.72 -8.31 4.71
N GLN A 90 -2.08 -8.04 3.45
CA GLN A 90 -1.13 -7.53 2.47
C GLN A 90 -0.55 -6.18 2.93
N PRO A 91 0.70 -5.86 2.59
CA PRO A 91 1.28 -4.56 2.89
C PRO A 91 0.37 -3.43 2.40
N PHE A 92 0.21 -2.40 3.22
CA PHE A 92 -0.55 -1.22 2.87
C PHE A 92 0.33 0.01 3.14
N PRO A 93 0.47 0.92 2.17
CA PRO A 93 1.39 2.05 2.28
C PRO A 93 0.96 3.03 3.38
N GLY A 94 1.94 3.66 4.04
CA GLY A 94 1.69 4.65 5.09
C GLY A 94 0.80 5.81 4.65
N PRO A 95 0.99 6.42 3.45
CA PRO A 95 0.10 7.46 2.94
C PRO A 95 -1.29 6.95 2.53
N GLY A 96 -1.55 5.67 2.58
CA GLY A 96 -2.82 5.06 2.23
C GLY A 96 -3.12 5.10 0.74
N LEU A 97 -4.40 5.22 0.41
CA LEU A 97 -4.85 5.24 -0.99
C LEU A 97 -4.40 6.49 -1.77
N ALA A 98 -3.89 7.52 -1.11
CA ALA A 98 -3.46 8.74 -1.78
C ALA A 98 -2.39 8.50 -2.84
N ILE A 99 -1.43 7.61 -2.59
CA ILE A 99 -0.36 7.27 -3.54
C ILE A 99 -0.81 6.37 -4.69
N ARG A 100 -2.06 5.90 -4.67
CA ARG A 100 -2.69 5.14 -5.75
C ARG A 100 -3.60 6.00 -6.61
N ILE A 101 -3.60 7.32 -6.40
CA ILE A 101 -4.23 8.32 -7.24
C ILE A 101 -3.15 9.17 -7.87
N LEU A 102 -2.75 8.85 -9.09
CA LEU A 102 -1.74 9.62 -9.78
C LEU A 102 -2.26 11.03 -10.12
N GLY A 103 -1.61 12.06 -9.57
CA GLY A 103 -2.02 13.46 -9.68
C GLY A 103 -2.90 13.91 -8.50
N ASN A 104 -3.79 14.86 -8.74
CA ASN A 104 -4.56 15.50 -7.66
C ASN A 104 -5.49 14.52 -6.93
N VAL A 105 -5.39 14.48 -5.62
CA VAL A 105 -6.28 13.69 -4.76
C VAL A 105 -7.54 14.52 -4.47
N THR A 106 -8.69 14.06 -4.97
CA THR A 106 -10.00 14.65 -4.71
C THR A 106 -10.96 13.62 -4.12
N LYS A 107 -12.06 14.08 -3.52
CA LYS A 107 -13.08 13.19 -2.95
C LYS A 107 -13.68 12.26 -4.02
N ASP A 108 -13.95 12.76 -5.21
CA ASP A 108 -14.54 11.99 -6.31
C ASP A 108 -13.55 10.92 -6.82
N ARG A 109 -12.30 11.30 -7.03
CA ARG A 109 -11.25 10.34 -7.44
C ARG A 109 -10.98 9.28 -6.38
N LEU A 110 -11.00 9.68 -5.12
CA LEU A 110 -10.85 8.74 -4.01
C LEU A 110 -12.04 7.77 -3.92
N LYS A 111 -13.27 8.22 -4.23
CA LYS A 111 -14.43 7.36 -4.30
C LYS A 111 -14.28 6.30 -5.39
N ILE A 112 -13.91 6.72 -6.61
CA ILE A 112 -13.66 5.81 -7.74
C ILE A 112 -12.61 4.75 -7.36
N LEU A 113 -11.47 5.20 -6.80
CA LEU A 113 -10.41 4.28 -6.41
C LEU A 113 -10.86 3.27 -5.35
N ARG A 114 -11.58 3.71 -4.31
CA ARG A 114 -12.10 2.83 -3.26
C ARG A 114 -13.04 1.77 -3.78
N GLU A 115 -13.94 2.14 -4.68
CA GLU A 115 -14.90 1.22 -5.30
C GLU A 115 -14.16 0.19 -6.17
N ALA A 116 -13.19 0.62 -6.99
CA ALA A 116 -12.39 -0.27 -7.81
C ALA A 116 -11.50 -1.21 -6.97
N ASP A 117 -10.82 -0.69 -5.94
CA ASP A 117 -9.95 -1.47 -5.06
C ASP A 117 -10.73 -2.52 -4.26
N LYS A 118 -11.95 -2.19 -3.83
CA LYS A 118 -12.87 -3.12 -3.18
C LYS A 118 -13.20 -4.31 -4.08
N ILE A 119 -13.51 -4.07 -5.35
CA ILE A 119 -13.83 -5.13 -6.32
C ILE A 119 -12.62 -6.06 -6.51
N ILE A 120 -11.42 -5.50 -6.68
CA ILE A 120 -10.19 -6.29 -6.82
C ILE A 120 -9.99 -7.19 -5.59
N LEU A 121 -10.14 -6.63 -4.39
CA LEU A 121 -9.97 -7.37 -3.15
C LEU A 121 -11.00 -8.50 -2.99
N GLU A 122 -12.25 -8.26 -3.35
CA GLU A 122 -13.32 -9.26 -3.32
C GLU A 122 -13.01 -10.41 -4.27
N GLU A 123 -12.71 -10.13 -5.53
CA GLU A 123 -12.43 -11.14 -6.55
C GLU A 123 -11.16 -11.95 -6.26
N VAL A 124 -10.10 -11.30 -5.79
CA VAL A 124 -8.86 -11.99 -5.39
C VAL A 124 -9.12 -12.95 -4.22
N LYS A 125 -9.97 -12.58 -3.26
CA LYS A 125 -10.36 -13.46 -2.15
C LYS A 125 -11.23 -14.63 -2.63
N THR A 126 -12.22 -14.36 -3.48
CA THR A 126 -13.11 -15.38 -4.07
C THR A 126 -12.32 -16.40 -4.87
N ALA A 127 -11.29 -15.94 -5.61
CA ALA A 127 -10.38 -16.81 -6.36
C ALA A 127 -9.36 -17.57 -5.48
N ASN A 128 -9.36 -17.39 -4.15
CA ASN A 128 -8.37 -17.95 -3.21
C ASN A 128 -6.91 -17.59 -3.54
N LEU A 129 -6.70 -16.39 -4.10
CA LEU A 129 -5.37 -15.89 -4.48
C LEU A 129 -4.80 -14.89 -3.46
N TYR A 130 -5.58 -14.39 -2.50
CA TYR A 130 -5.19 -13.33 -1.59
C TYR A 130 -3.86 -13.62 -0.87
N ASN A 131 -3.69 -14.85 -0.37
CA ASN A 131 -2.49 -15.26 0.36
C ASN A 131 -1.32 -15.67 -0.56
N LYS A 132 -1.57 -15.80 -1.87
CA LYS A 132 -0.53 -16.09 -2.88
C LYS A 132 0.09 -14.84 -3.46
N LEU A 133 -0.57 -13.70 -3.30
CA LEU A 133 -0.10 -12.39 -3.76
C LEU A 133 0.57 -11.64 -2.63
N TRP A 134 1.66 -10.95 -2.94
CA TRP A 134 2.26 -9.99 -2.01
C TRP A 134 1.36 -8.77 -1.82
N GLN A 135 0.92 -8.18 -2.93
CA GLN A 135 -0.07 -7.10 -2.98
C GLN A 135 -0.94 -7.22 -4.23
N SER A 136 -2.19 -6.75 -4.11
CA SER A 136 -3.11 -6.56 -5.23
C SER A 136 -3.97 -5.34 -4.96
N PHE A 137 -4.03 -4.40 -5.90
CA PHE A 137 -4.71 -3.12 -5.72
C PHE A 137 -5.03 -2.42 -7.04
N ALA A 138 -5.92 -1.43 -6.95
CA ALA A 138 -6.22 -0.48 -8.02
C ALA A 138 -5.32 0.75 -7.96
N VAL A 139 -5.01 1.31 -9.14
CA VAL A 139 -4.38 2.63 -9.31
C VAL A 139 -5.25 3.46 -10.24
N LEU A 140 -5.63 4.67 -9.82
CA LEU A 140 -6.38 5.59 -10.65
C LEU A 140 -5.44 6.49 -11.46
N LEU A 141 -5.43 6.29 -12.78
CA LEU A 141 -4.56 7.02 -13.67
C LEU A 141 -5.05 8.46 -13.92
N PRO A 142 -4.13 9.40 -14.24
CA PRO A 142 -4.48 10.81 -14.49
C PRO A 142 -4.98 11.05 -15.92
N VAL A 143 -5.42 10.00 -16.62
CA VAL A 143 -5.87 10.05 -18.00
C VAL A 143 -7.31 9.61 -18.13
N LYS A 144 -7.99 10.18 -19.13
CA LYS A 144 -9.32 9.75 -19.55
C LYS A 144 -9.26 9.18 -20.96
N THR A 145 -10.11 8.22 -21.24
CA THR A 145 -10.19 7.56 -22.54
C THR A 145 -11.60 7.57 -23.09
N VAL A 146 -11.68 7.47 -24.40
CA VAL A 146 -12.96 7.30 -25.09
C VAL A 146 -13.47 5.88 -24.85
N GLY A 147 -14.75 5.78 -24.55
CA GLY A 147 -15.49 4.54 -24.46
C GLY A 147 -16.88 4.68 -25.07
N VAL A 148 -17.59 3.58 -25.16
CA VAL A 148 -19.00 3.52 -25.56
C VAL A 148 -19.74 2.77 -24.46
N MET A 149 -20.75 3.38 -23.87
CA MET A 149 -21.63 2.77 -22.88
C MET A 149 -23.08 2.97 -23.30
N GLY A 150 -23.75 1.86 -23.64
CA GLY A 150 -25.01 1.92 -24.37
C GLY A 150 -24.79 2.60 -25.74
N ASP A 151 -25.66 3.52 -26.10
CA ASP A 151 -25.58 4.28 -27.37
C ASP A 151 -24.78 5.58 -27.25
N ALA A 152 -24.17 5.86 -26.09
CA ALA A 152 -23.48 7.11 -25.82
C ALA A 152 -21.96 6.93 -25.80
N ARG A 153 -21.26 7.89 -26.45
CA ARG A 153 -19.81 8.05 -26.33
C ARG A 153 -19.48 8.61 -24.96
N THR A 154 -18.58 7.96 -24.25
CA THR A 154 -18.10 8.40 -22.93
C THR A 154 -16.63 8.83 -22.99
N TYR A 155 -16.21 9.66 -22.02
CA TYR A 155 -14.83 10.07 -21.83
C TYR A 155 -14.51 10.01 -20.35
N GLU A 156 -14.04 8.83 -19.90
CA GLU A 156 -13.95 8.48 -18.50
C GLU A 156 -12.55 8.03 -18.09
N ASN A 157 -12.36 7.80 -16.79
CA ASN A 157 -11.08 7.45 -16.20
C ASN A 157 -10.63 6.04 -16.56
N VAL A 158 -9.32 5.83 -16.42
CA VAL A 158 -8.65 4.54 -16.56
C VAL A 158 -8.20 4.07 -15.19
N VAL A 159 -8.49 2.82 -14.86
CA VAL A 159 -7.97 2.13 -13.67
C VAL A 159 -6.91 1.13 -14.11
N ALA A 160 -5.74 1.19 -13.52
CA ALA A 160 -4.74 0.15 -13.63
C ALA A 160 -4.87 -0.82 -12.45
N ILE A 161 -4.75 -2.11 -12.72
CA ILE A 161 -4.65 -3.15 -11.72
C ILE A 161 -3.18 -3.48 -11.53
N ARG A 162 -2.72 -3.47 -10.30
CA ARG A 162 -1.40 -3.93 -9.89
C ARG A 162 -1.57 -5.16 -9.02
N ALA A 163 -1.02 -6.30 -9.43
CA ALA A 163 -0.90 -7.48 -8.60
C ALA A 163 0.50 -8.05 -8.75
N VAL A 164 1.16 -8.32 -7.63
CA VAL A 164 2.56 -8.77 -7.62
C VAL A 164 2.76 -9.93 -6.66
N THR A 165 3.75 -10.75 -7.01
CA THR A 165 4.34 -11.77 -6.14
C THR A 165 5.71 -11.30 -5.67
N SER A 166 6.04 -11.58 -4.43
CA SER A 166 7.34 -11.27 -3.82
C SER A 166 7.52 -12.09 -2.56
N THR A 167 8.75 -12.26 -2.12
CA THR A 167 9.09 -12.87 -0.84
C THR A 167 9.31 -11.81 0.24
N ASP A 168 10.00 -10.74 -0.09
CA ASP A 168 10.48 -9.74 0.87
C ASP A 168 10.13 -8.29 0.49
N GLY A 169 9.57 -8.07 -0.70
CA GLY A 169 9.29 -6.76 -1.26
C GLY A 169 10.51 -6.03 -1.86
N MET A 170 11.71 -6.59 -1.77
CA MET A 170 12.93 -6.03 -2.39
C MET A 170 12.86 -6.20 -3.91
N THR A 171 12.54 -7.40 -4.35
CA THR A 171 12.21 -7.70 -5.74
C THR A 171 10.76 -8.18 -5.83
N ALA A 172 10.11 -7.93 -6.95
CA ALA A 172 8.77 -8.40 -7.20
C ALA A 172 8.56 -8.67 -8.67
N ASP A 173 7.75 -9.67 -8.97
CA ASP A 173 7.26 -9.90 -10.30
C ASP A 173 5.76 -9.65 -10.38
N TRP A 174 5.27 -9.27 -11.56
CA TRP A 174 3.83 -9.16 -11.77
C TRP A 174 3.18 -10.55 -11.67
N ALA A 175 2.00 -10.63 -11.09
CA ALA A 175 1.32 -11.89 -10.89
C ALA A 175 0.65 -12.37 -12.18
N HIS A 176 0.90 -13.62 -12.58
CA HIS A 176 0.21 -14.27 -13.69
C HIS A 176 -1.19 -14.70 -13.25
N LEU A 177 -2.11 -13.75 -13.24
CA LEU A 177 -3.51 -14.02 -12.88
C LEU A 177 -4.23 -14.75 -14.01
N PRO A 178 -5.22 -15.62 -13.70
CA PRO A 178 -6.08 -16.22 -14.71
C PRO A 178 -6.79 -15.15 -15.56
N TYR A 179 -6.88 -15.38 -16.87
CA TYR A 179 -7.54 -14.43 -17.79
C TYR A 179 -9.00 -14.19 -17.43
N GLU A 180 -9.68 -15.19 -16.91
CA GLU A 180 -11.06 -15.11 -16.43
C GLU A 180 -11.18 -14.14 -15.25
N LEU A 181 -10.21 -14.13 -14.34
CA LEU A 181 -10.17 -13.19 -13.23
C LEU A 181 -9.90 -11.75 -13.70
N LEU A 182 -9.00 -11.57 -14.66
CA LEU A 182 -8.77 -10.26 -15.28
C LEU A 182 -10.02 -9.75 -16.00
N ALA A 183 -10.74 -10.63 -16.67
CA ALA A 183 -12.01 -10.30 -17.32
C ALA A 183 -13.08 -9.92 -16.27
N GLN A 184 -13.16 -10.63 -15.15
CA GLN A 184 -14.07 -10.30 -14.04
C GLN A 184 -13.76 -8.93 -13.43
N PHE A 185 -12.49 -8.63 -13.15
CA PHE A 185 -12.11 -7.29 -12.69
C PHE A 185 -12.59 -6.21 -13.65
N SER A 186 -12.29 -6.37 -14.94
CA SER A 186 -12.65 -5.40 -15.96
C SER A 186 -14.16 -5.21 -16.04
N ASN A 187 -14.92 -6.30 -16.12
CA ASN A 187 -16.36 -6.27 -16.21
C ASN A 187 -17.01 -5.62 -14.99
N ARG A 188 -16.61 -6.04 -13.78
CA ARG A 188 -17.15 -5.48 -12.55
C ARG A 188 -16.79 -4.01 -12.37
N ILE A 189 -15.52 -3.63 -12.56
CA ILE A 189 -15.09 -2.24 -12.39
C ILE A 189 -15.81 -1.33 -13.37
N ILE A 190 -15.92 -1.69 -14.65
CA ILE A 190 -16.58 -0.86 -15.66
C ILE A 190 -18.08 -0.72 -15.39
N ASN A 191 -18.75 -1.78 -14.93
CA ASN A 191 -20.20 -1.76 -14.71
C ASN A 191 -20.62 -1.19 -13.35
N GLU A 192 -19.82 -1.41 -12.30
CA GLU A 192 -20.18 -1.03 -10.93
C GLU A 192 -19.58 0.33 -10.50
N VAL A 193 -18.42 0.73 -11.07
CA VAL A 193 -17.74 1.98 -10.69
C VAL A 193 -18.02 3.08 -11.71
N LYS A 194 -18.87 4.03 -11.32
CA LYS A 194 -19.19 5.19 -12.18
C LYS A 194 -17.94 6.02 -12.48
N GLY A 195 -17.77 6.39 -13.75
CA GLY A 195 -16.67 7.24 -14.20
C GLY A 195 -15.41 6.47 -14.58
N VAL A 196 -15.50 5.15 -14.81
CA VAL A 196 -14.44 4.30 -15.36
C VAL A 196 -14.95 3.59 -16.60
N ASN A 197 -14.21 3.68 -17.70
CA ASN A 197 -14.54 2.97 -18.94
C ASN A 197 -13.39 2.08 -19.45
N ARG A 198 -12.27 2.02 -18.73
CA ARG A 198 -11.12 1.21 -19.13
C ARG A 198 -10.37 0.68 -17.93
N VAL A 199 -9.99 -0.60 -18.01
CA VAL A 199 -9.12 -1.27 -17.06
C VAL A 199 -7.89 -1.79 -17.81
N VAL A 200 -6.71 -1.58 -17.23
CA VAL A 200 -5.43 -2.10 -17.72
C VAL A 200 -4.73 -2.90 -16.63
N TYR A 201 -3.86 -3.81 -16.99
CA TYR A 201 -3.08 -4.62 -16.06
C TYR A 201 -1.60 -4.25 -16.18
N ASP A 202 -0.96 -3.94 -15.04
CA ASP A 202 0.46 -3.61 -14.98
C ASP A 202 1.31 -4.89 -14.91
N ILE A 203 2.08 -5.14 -15.97
CA ILE A 203 2.96 -6.31 -16.14
C ILE A 203 4.43 -5.98 -15.88
N SER A 204 4.72 -4.93 -15.12
CA SER A 204 6.09 -4.52 -14.83
C SER A 204 6.64 -5.25 -13.62
N SER A 205 7.89 -5.73 -13.69
CA SER A 205 8.61 -6.31 -12.56
C SER A 205 9.33 -5.23 -11.75
N LYS A 206 9.71 -5.53 -10.53
CA LYS A 206 10.59 -4.71 -9.70
C LYS A 206 11.93 -5.41 -9.50
N PRO A 207 13.07 -4.83 -9.94
CA PRO A 207 13.19 -3.65 -10.81
C PRO A 207 12.73 -3.91 -12.26
N PRO A 208 12.57 -2.90 -13.14
CA PRO A 208 12.85 -1.47 -12.91
C PRO A 208 11.70 -0.70 -12.27
N GLY A 209 10.48 -1.24 -12.30
CA GLY A 209 9.34 -0.61 -11.64
C GLY A 209 9.43 -0.70 -10.11
N THR A 210 8.51 -0.03 -9.43
CA THR A 210 8.26 -0.22 -8.00
C THR A 210 6.96 -1.02 -7.80
N ILE A 211 6.64 -1.46 -6.58
CA ILE A 211 5.37 -2.12 -6.32
C ILE A 211 4.25 -1.07 -6.34
N GLU A 212 4.35 -0.05 -5.50
CA GLU A 212 3.46 1.12 -5.57
C GLU A 212 3.93 2.03 -6.73
N TRP A 213 3.03 2.84 -7.26
CA TRP A 213 3.31 3.71 -8.42
C TRP A 213 3.84 5.10 -8.03
N GLU A 214 3.64 5.51 -6.77
CA GLU A 214 4.23 6.71 -6.16
C GLU A 214 4.86 6.44 -4.79
#